data_c1b8f871849855bc231ad58d6169151c
#
_entry.id   c1b8f871849855bc231ad58d6169151c
#
_cell.length_a   1.000
_cell.length_b   1.000
_cell.length_c   1.000
_cell.angle_alpha   90.00
_cell.angle_beta   90.00
_cell.angle_gamma   90.00
#
_symmetry.space_group_name_H-M   'P 1'
#
loop_
_entity.id
_entity.type
_entity.pdbx_description
1 polymer ?
#
loop_
_entity_poly.entity_id
_entity_poly.type
_entity_poly.pdbx_seq_one_letter_code
_entity_poly.pdbx_strand_id
1 'polypeptide(L)'
;MATQLYPALIIEALKHVRYPGSGVDIVSSEMLQDDIRIEGSKVSFSIKFAKSNDPFKASVIKAAEQAILTYIAPDVEVRGNVKAVFDEPQKVERDNPLEGVRNTLAVFSGKGGVGKSTLTANLAVALARKGYRVGLLDADIYGPSMPKMFACEDARPVIETVEGRGDTIQPIEVAEGIKLLSIGFFVDPDKALLWRGSMASNALSQLIKDGNWGELDYLLIDMPPGTSDIHLTLVQTIGLSGAIVITTPQEIALIDARKGIDMFLTDKVNVPVLGIVENMSWFTPEELPNNKYYIFGNGGGARLAEERGLPLLGQIPLVQGVCEAGDEGTPVALGENTLLAEYFSELADRVAKQVALRNETLPETKKVIVSKH
;
A
#
# COMPACT_ATOMS: atom_id res chain seq x y z
N MET A 1 -34.69 17.48 -46.93
CA MET A 1 -33.88 18.66 -46.60
C MET A 1 -33.03 18.30 -45.37
N ALA A 2 -31.75 18.51 -45.41
CA ALA A 2 -30.91 18.24 -44.22
C ALA A 2 -31.29 19.24 -43.12
N THR A 3 -31.61 18.78 -41.94
CA THR A 3 -31.93 19.63 -40.79
C THR A 3 -30.70 20.45 -40.42
N GLN A 4 -30.79 21.76 -40.44
CA GLN A 4 -29.67 22.64 -40.05
C GLN A 4 -29.49 22.55 -38.53
N LEU A 5 -28.39 21.96 -38.11
CA LEU A 5 -28.05 21.81 -36.68
C LEU A 5 -27.40 23.07 -36.15
N TYR A 6 -27.81 23.51 -34.94
CA TYR A 6 -27.20 24.61 -34.19
C TYR A 6 -27.32 24.38 -32.68
N PRO A 7 -26.45 24.94 -31.84
CA PRO A 7 -26.37 24.63 -30.41
C PRO A 7 -27.67 24.75 -29.63
N ALA A 8 -28.47 25.81 -29.88
CA ALA A 8 -29.74 26.02 -29.18
C ALA A 8 -30.76 24.90 -29.45
N LEU A 9 -30.75 24.28 -30.64
CA LEU A 9 -31.62 23.14 -30.99
C LEU A 9 -31.21 21.88 -30.19
N ILE A 10 -29.89 21.67 -30.01
CA ILE A 10 -29.35 20.59 -29.20
C ILE A 10 -29.75 20.75 -27.74
N ILE A 11 -29.58 21.97 -27.17
CA ILE A 11 -29.95 22.29 -25.80
C ILE A 11 -31.44 22.05 -25.56
N GLU A 12 -32.31 22.46 -26.50
CA GLU A 12 -33.75 22.28 -26.36
C GLU A 12 -34.15 20.78 -26.34
N ALA A 13 -33.50 19.95 -27.17
CA ALA A 13 -33.70 18.51 -27.14
C ALA A 13 -33.23 17.87 -25.83
N LEU A 14 -32.14 18.36 -25.26
CA LEU A 14 -31.57 17.85 -24.01
C LEU A 14 -32.36 18.22 -22.76
N LYS A 15 -33.25 19.24 -22.79
CA LYS A 15 -34.20 19.53 -21.71
C LYS A 15 -35.19 18.40 -21.42
N HIS A 16 -35.36 17.48 -22.37
CA HIS A 16 -36.20 16.30 -22.17
C HIS A 16 -35.49 15.17 -21.39
N VAL A 17 -34.20 15.32 -21.12
CA VAL A 17 -33.40 14.32 -20.40
C VAL A 17 -33.33 14.67 -18.90
N ARG A 18 -33.95 13.87 -18.06
CA ARG A 18 -33.95 14.07 -16.60
C ARG A 18 -32.92 13.20 -15.92
N TYR A 19 -32.21 13.81 -14.98
CA TYR A 19 -31.29 13.05 -14.10
C TYR A 19 -32.08 12.29 -13.03
N PRO A 20 -32.00 10.95 -12.94
CA PRO A 20 -32.85 10.17 -12.05
C PRO A 20 -32.64 10.48 -10.56
N GLY A 21 -31.45 10.97 -10.16
CA GLY A 21 -31.15 11.31 -8.77
C GLY A 21 -31.89 12.55 -8.24
N SER A 22 -32.15 13.56 -9.11
CA SER A 22 -32.84 14.81 -8.72
C SER A 22 -34.20 14.98 -9.39
N GLY A 23 -34.48 14.29 -10.48
CA GLY A 23 -35.66 14.47 -11.31
C GLY A 23 -35.63 15.76 -12.16
N VAL A 24 -34.61 16.59 -12.05
CA VAL A 24 -34.40 17.81 -12.85
C VAL A 24 -33.75 17.46 -14.18
N ASP A 25 -34.02 18.22 -15.23
CA ASP A 25 -33.37 18.02 -16.54
C ASP A 25 -31.89 18.41 -16.51
N ILE A 26 -31.08 17.81 -17.40
CA ILE A 26 -29.62 17.96 -17.40
C ILE A 26 -29.14 19.38 -17.81
N VAL A 27 -30.00 20.17 -18.42
CA VAL A 27 -29.71 21.57 -18.79
C VAL A 27 -29.93 22.48 -17.59
N SER A 28 -31.13 22.42 -16.95
CA SER A 28 -31.49 23.20 -15.78
C SER A 28 -30.66 22.82 -14.53
N SER A 29 -30.11 21.62 -14.46
CA SER A 29 -29.21 21.18 -13.39
C SER A 29 -27.75 21.48 -13.66
N GLU A 30 -27.42 22.26 -14.71
CA GLU A 30 -26.06 22.65 -15.09
C GLU A 30 -25.10 21.45 -15.35
N MET A 31 -25.69 20.28 -15.67
CA MET A 31 -24.89 19.10 -16.02
C MET A 31 -24.36 19.18 -17.46
N LEU A 32 -25.05 19.87 -18.36
CA LEU A 32 -24.59 20.08 -19.75
C LEU A 32 -23.45 21.10 -19.77
N GLN A 33 -22.33 20.76 -20.41
CA GLN A 33 -21.18 21.67 -20.55
C GLN A 33 -21.30 22.51 -21.84
N ASP A 34 -20.62 23.69 -21.83
CA ASP A 34 -20.60 24.63 -22.94
C ASP A 34 -19.63 24.20 -24.08
N ASP A 35 -19.47 22.89 -24.29
CA ASP A 35 -18.54 22.32 -25.27
C ASP A 35 -19.25 21.65 -26.46
N ILE A 36 -20.49 22.06 -26.77
CA ILE A 36 -21.25 21.52 -27.89
C ILE A 36 -20.56 21.84 -29.22
N ARG A 37 -20.20 20.79 -29.95
CA ARG A 37 -19.59 20.90 -31.28
C ARG A 37 -20.46 20.23 -32.31
N ILE A 38 -20.60 20.88 -33.46
CA ILE A 38 -21.41 20.42 -34.60
C ILE A 38 -20.52 20.45 -35.83
N GLU A 39 -20.26 19.29 -36.42
CA GLU A 39 -19.46 19.10 -37.65
C GLU A 39 -20.31 18.32 -38.67
N GLY A 40 -21.01 19.05 -39.53
CA GLY A 40 -21.98 18.42 -40.46
C GLY A 40 -23.16 17.77 -39.71
N SER A 41 -23.32 16.44 -39.84
CA SER A 41 -24.30 15.64 -39.10
C SER A 41 -23.81 15.19 -37.71
N LYS A 42 -22.51 15.38 -37.39
CA LYS A 42 -21.90 14.91 -36.14
C LYS A 42 -22.08 15.91 -35.03
N VAL A 43 -22.61 15.46 -33.90
CA VAL A 43 -22.81 16.26 -32.67
C VAL A 43 -22.03 15.62 -31.54
N SER A 44 -21.24 16.43 -30.82
CA SER A 44 -20.52 16.00 -29.60
C SER A 44 -20.66 17.04 -28.51
N PHE A 45 -20.75 16.60 -27.26
CA PHE A 45 -20.82 17.43 -26.06
C PHE A 45 -20.49 16.62 -24.82
N SER A 46 -20.32 17.31 -23.68
CA SER A 46 -20.02 16.67 -22.40
C SER A 46 -21.14 16.87 -21.39
N ILE A 47 -21.37 15.83 -20.57
CA ILE A 47 -22.29 15.86 -19.43
C ILE A 47 -21.46 15.70 -18.15
N LYS A 48 -21.60 16.64 -17.24
CA LYS A 48 -20.89 16.70 -15.96
C LYS A 48 -21.64 15.92 -14.88
N PHE A 49 -20.93 15.03 -14.21
CA PHE A 49 -21.42 14.24 -13.08
C PHE A 49 -20.59 14.59 -11.83
N ALA A 50 -21.21 14.54 -10.66
CA ALA A 50 -20.54 14.81 -9.39
C ALA A 50 -19.44 13.78 -9.07
N LYS A 51 -19.62 12.51 -9.50
CA LYS A 51 -18.67 11.41 -9.22
C LYS A 51 -18.47 10.51 -10.44
N SER A 52 -17.27 9.95 -10.59
CA SER A 52 -16.92 9.03 -11.69
C SER A 52 -17.69 7.71 -11.64
N ASN A 53 -18.09 7.27 -10.44
CA ASN A 53 -18.88 6.05 -10.19
C ASN A 53 -20.40 6.28 -10.10
N ASP A 54 -20.91 7.40 -10.65
CA ASP A 54 -22.34 7.69 -10.66
C ASP A 54 -23.14 6.54 -11.32
N PRO A 55 -24.11 5.92 -10.61
CA PRO A 55 -24.85 4.76 -11.13
C PRO A 55 -25.74 5.09 -12.33
N PHE A 56 -26.09 6.37 -12.52
CA PHE A 56 -26.96 6.81 -13.60
C PHE A 56 -26.20 7.32 -14.83
N LYS A 57 -24.87 7.40 -14.77
CA LYS A 57 -24.02 7.91 -15.85
C LYS A 57 -24.34 7.31 -17.22
N ALA A 58 -24.32 5.98 -17.31
CA ALA A 58 -24.57 5.30 -18.59
C ALA A 58 -26.00 5.50 -19.11
N SER A 59 -26.99 5.53 -18.22
CA SER A 59 -28.39 5.73 -18.59
C SER A 59 -28.66 7.17 -19.04
N VAL A 60 -28.06 8.17 -18.39
CA VAL A 60 -28.20 9.58 -18.76
C VAL A 60 -27.54 9.88 -20.11
N ILE A 61 -26.34 9.36 -20.37
CA ILE A 61 -25.67 9.50 -21.67
C ILE A 61 -26.54 8.90 -22.78
N LYS A 62 -27.03 7.66 -22.59
CA LYS A 62 -27.89 7.00 -23.55
C LYS A 62 -29.21 7.74 -23.78
N ALA A 63 -29.79 8.32 -22.72
CA ALA A 63 -30.99 9.13 -22.82
C ALA A 63 -30.73 10.44 -23.60
N ALA A 64 -29.57 11.06 -23.42
CA ALA A 64 -29.17 12.26 -24.14
C ALA A 64 -28.98 11.98 -25.65
N GLU A 65 -28.29 10.88 -25.99
CA GLU A 65 -28.17 10.44 -27.39
C GLU A 65 -29.54 10.19 -28.00
N GLN A 66 -30.43 9.48 -27.29
CA GLN A 66 -31.77 9.17 -27.78
C GLN A 66 -32.64 10.42 -27.93
N ALA A 67 -32.52 11.39 -27.02
CA ALA A 67 -33.28 12.65 -27.13
C ALA A 67 -32.92 13.42 -28.41
N ILE A 68 -31.64 13.51 -28.77
CA ILE A 68 -31.21 14.14 -30.02
C ILE A 68 -31.79 13.41 -31.26
N LEU A 69 -31.71 12.08 -31.27
CA LEU A 69 -32.26 11.29 -32.39
C LEU A 69 -33.77 11.39 -32.50
N THR A 70 -34.48 11.57 -31.38
CA THR A 70 -35.94 11.64 -31.35
C THR A 70 -36.49 13.04 -31.68
N TYR A 71 -35.88 14.09 -31.07
CA TYR A 71 -36.44 15.44 -31.16
C TYR A 71 -35.82 16.31 -32.27
N ILE A 72 -34.68 15.88 -32.84
CA ILE A 72 -34.03 16.63 -33.93
C ILE A 72 -34.10 15.85 -35.23
N ALA A 73 -33.35 14.77 -35.39
CA ALA A 73 -33.38 13.93 -36.58
C ALA A 73 -32.69 12.58 -36.34
N PRO A 74 -33.20 11.47 -36.91
CA PRO A 74 -32.66 10.14 -36.69
C PRO A 74 -31.30 9.87 -37.38
N ASP A 75 -30.87 10.77 -38.27
CA ASP A 75 -29.63 10.72 -39.03
C ASP A 75 -28.47 11.50 -38.40
N VAL A 76 -28.69 12.08 -37.21
CA VAL A 76 -27.63 12.77 -36.46
C VAL A 76 -26.64 11.79 -35.86
N GLU A 77 -25.35 12.00 -36.11
CA GLU A 77 -24.27 11.16 -35.59
C GLU A 77 -23.87 11.62 -34.15
N VAL A 78 -24.65 11.22 -33.15
CA VAL A 78 -24.40 11.56 -31.73
C VAL A 78 -23.94 10.37 -30.90
N ARG A 79 -24.25 9.14 -31.29
CA ARG A 79 -23.92 7.93 -30.52
C ARG A 79 -22.42 7.76 -30.37
N GLY A 80 -21.97 7.62 -29.10
CA GLY A 80 -20.55 7.49 -28.74
C GLY A 80 -19.78 8.81 -28.77
N ASN A 81 -20.42 9.95 -29.07
CA ASN A 81 -19.82 11.27 -29.10
C ASN A 81 -20.16 12.11 -27.85
N VAL A 82 -20.93 11.57 -26.90
CA VAL A 82 -21.26 12.20 -25.63
C VAL A 82 -20.26 11.75 -24.55
N LYS A 83 -19.54 12.70 -23.96
CA LYS A 83 -18.52 12.42 -22.94
C LYS A 83 -19.03 12.70 -21.53
N ALA A 84 -18.62 11.87 -20.57
CA ALA A 84 -18.81 12.18 -19.16
C ALA A 84 -17.62 12.98 -18.64
N VAL A 85 -17.88 14.07 -17.94
CA VAL A 85 -16.89 14.88 -17.21
C VAL A 85 -17.28 14.85 -15.73
N PHE A 86 -16.31 14.92 -14.84
CA PHE A 86 -16.53 14.78 -13.41
C PHE A 86 -16.01 16.00 -12.65
N ASP A 87 -16.72 16.36 -11.56
CA ASP A 87 -16.27 17.39 -10.63
C ASP A 87 -15.10 16.91 -9.73
N GLU A 88 -14.85 15.61 -9.72
CA GLU A 88 -13.72 15.09 -8.97
C GLU A 88 -12.42 15.72 -9.50
N PRO A 89 -11.60 16.30 -8.61
CA PRO A 89 -10.26 16.71 -9.00
C PRO A 89 -9.59 15.49 -9.66
N GLN A 90 -9.05 15.68 -10.85
CA GLN A 90 -8.32 14.60 -11.52
C GLN A 90 -7.29 14.08 -10.52
N LYS A 91 -7.39 12.80 -10.13
CA LYS A 91 -6.30 12.14 -9.40
C LYS A 91 -5.07 12.29 -10.29
N VAL A 92 -4.20 13.20 -9.92
CA VAL A 92 -2.90 13.33 -10.57
C VAL A 92 -2.22 12.00 -10.32
N GLU A 93 -2.14 11.15 -11.33
CA GLU A 93 -1.34 9.93 -11.24
C GLU A 93 0.10 10.39 -11.02
N ARG A 94 0.58 10.19 -9.80
CA ARG A 94 1.96 10.53 -9.47
C ARG A 94 2.86 9.45 -9.99
N ASP A 95 3.92 9.84 -10.62
CA ASP A 95 4.99 8.94 -11.00
C ASP A 95 5.61 8.24 -9.78
N ASN A 96 5.66 8.91 -8.63
CA ASN A 96 6.10 8.33 -7.36
C ASN A 96 5.10 8.63 -6.22
N PRO A 97 4.31 7.64 -5.74
CA PRO A 97 3.37 7.82 -4.63
C PRO A 97 4.06 8.05 -3.28
N LEU A 98 5.34 7.71 -3.15
CA LEU A 98 6.17 7.85 -1.97
C LEU A 98 7.18 8.99 -2.10
N GLU A 99 6.79 10.09 -2.75
CA GLU A 99 7.60 11.32 -2.78
C GLU A 99 7.86 11.80 -1.35
N GLY A 100 9.13 12.05 -1.01
CA GLY A 100 9.57 12.38 0.36
C GLY A 100 10.04 11.18 1.19
N VAL A 101 9.82 9.94 0.74
CA VAL A 101 10.35 8.74 1.40
C VAL A 101 11.68 8.35 0.80
N ARG A 102 12.76 8.40 1.60
CA ARG A 102 14.12 8.11 1.13
C ARG A 102 14.38 6.63 0.89
N ASN A 103 13.95 5.78 1.82
CA ASN A 103 14.21 4.35 1.78
C ASN A 103 12.93 3.58 2.10
N THR A 104 12.52 2.71 1.19
CA THR A 104 11.35 1.84 1.35
C THR A 104 11.83 0.40 1.51
N LEU A 105 11.62 -0.19 2.68
CA LEU A 105 12.14 -1.51 3.04
C LEU A 105 11.02 -2.52 3.21
N ALA A 106 11.04 -3.59 2.43
CA ALA A 106 10.15 -4.72 2.62
C ALA A 106 10.66 -5.61 3.75
N VAL A 107 9.83 -5.89 4.75
CA VAL A 107 10.09 -6.92 5.76
C VAL A 107 9.29 -8.16 5.40
N PHE A 108 9.98 -9.22 5.05
CA PHE A 108 9.44 -10.41 4.43
C PHE A 108 9.73 -11.67 5.24
N SER A 109 8.81 -12.60 5.21
CA SER A 109 9.03 -13.96 5.68
C SER A 109 8.41 -15.00 4.74
N GLY A 110 9.11 -16.06 4.46
CA GLY A 110 8.60 -17.15 3.62
C GLY A 110 7.46 -17.94 4.26
N LYS A 111 7.31 -17.85 5.60
CA LYS A 111 6.34 -18.59 6.39
C LYS A 111 5.71 -17.71 7.45
N GLY A 112 4.43 -17.96 7.77
CA GLY A 112 3.77 -17.35 8.91
C GLY A 112 4.29 -17.86 10.25
N GLY A 113 4.17 -17.05 11.31
CA GLY A 113 4.53 -17.45 12.67
C GLY A 113 6.03 -17.36 13.02
N VAL A 114 6.86 -16.78 12.15
CA VAL A 114 8.30 -16.56 12.44
C VAL A 114 8.58 -15.26 13.20
N GLY A 115 7.55 -14.49 13.58
CA GLY A 115 7.67 -13.23 14.30
C GLY A 115 7.99 -12.02 13.42
N LYS A 116 7.64 -12.06 12.13
CA LYS A 116 7.88 -10.98 11.17
C LYS A 116 7.36 -9.62 11.67
N SER A 117 6.06 -9.53 11.99
CA SER A 117 5.41 -8.29 12.40
C SER A 117 5.97 -7.75 13.73
N THR A 118 6.21 -8.62 14.70
CA THR A 118 6.87 -8.26 15.97
C THR A 118 8.25 -7.64 15.71
N LEU A 119 9.03 -8.25 14.83
CA LEU A 119 10.36 -7.77 14.49
C LEU A 119 10.28 -6.44 13.73
N THR A 120 9.31 -6.30 12.81
CA THR A 120 9.08 -5.06 12.06
C THR A 120 8.72 -3.90 12.97
N ALA A 121 7.80 -4.10 13.93
CA ALA A 121 7.39 -3.08 14.89
C ALA A 121 8.58 -2.62 15.76
N ASN A 122 9.35 -3.57 16.30
CA ASN A 122 10.50 -3.26 17.12
C ASN A 122 11.67 -2.62 16.34
N LEU A 123 11.90 -3.01 15.10
CA LEU A 123 12.85 -2.36 14.20
C LEU A 123 12.44 -0.92 13.90
N ALA A 124 11.14 -0.66 13.65
CA ALA A 124 10.63 0.69 13.46
C ALA A 124 10.92 1.58 14.66
N VAL A 125 10.62 1.10 15.88
CA VAL A 125 10.91 1.80 17.12
C VAL A 125 12.40 2.05 17.28
N ALA A 126 13.24 1.03 17.06
CA ALA A 126 14.68 1.16 17.21
C ALA A 126 15.30 2.17 16.22
N LEU A 127 14.80 2.23 14.98
CA LEU A 127 15.19 3.26 14.01
C LEU A 127 14.73 4.66 14.43
N ALA A 128 13.49 4.81 14.91
CA ALA A 128 12.96 6.08 15.37
C ALA A 128 13.76 6.62 16.58
N ARG A 129 14.11 5.78 17.54
CA ARG A 129 14.96 6.14 18.69
C ARG A 129 16.39 6.54 18.31
N LYS A 130 16.85 6.16 17.12
CA LYS A 130 18.13 6.65 16.55
C LYS A 130 17.97 8.01 15.85
N GLY A 131 16.77 8.60 15.87
CA GLY A 131 16.49 9.91 15.31
C GLY A 131 16.06 9.89 13.83
N TYR A 132 15.77 8.72 13.27
CA TYR A 132 15.21 8.62 11.91
C TYR A 132 13.71 8.86 11.93
N ARG A 133 13.19 9.53 10.89
CA ARG A 133 11.75 9.65 10.64
C ARG A 133 11.27 8.35 10.01
N VAL A 134 10.40 7.63 10.70
CA VAL A 134 9.98 6.28 10.33
C VAL A 134 8.50 6.22 10.02
N GLY A 135 8.16 5.62 8.90
CA GLY A 135 6.82 5.16 8.56
C GLY A 135 6.73 3.63 8.64
N LEU A 136 5.57 3.14 8.95
CA LEU A 136 5.25 1.71 9.04
C LEU A 136 3.95 1.42 8.29
N LEU A 137 4.02 0.60 7.26
CA LEU A 137 2.86 0.11 6.51
C LEU A 137 2.64 -1.37 6.85
N ASP A 138 1.53 -1.67 7.50
CA ASP A 138 1.06 -3.03 7.71
C ASP A 138 0.28 -3.49 6.48
N ALA A 139 0.91 -4.31 5.68
CA ALA A 139 0.39 -4.85 4.44
C ALA A 139 -0.11 -6.30 4.58
N ASP A 140 -0.12 -6.87 5.78
CA ASP A 140 -0.63 -8.21 6.03
C ASP A 140 -2.16 -8.19 6.13
N ILE A 141 -2.80 -8.34 4.99
CA ILE A 141 -4.26 -8.25 4.84
C ILE A 141 -4.99 -9.37 5.60
N TYR A 142 -4.34 -10.50 5.77
CA TYR A 142 -4.95 -11.69 6.38
C TYR A 142 -4.78 -11.73 7.89
N GLY A 143 -3.86 -10.95 8.43
CA GLY A 143 -3.58 -10.90 9.87
C GLY A 143 -2.94 -9.57 10.28
N PRO A 144 -3.63 -8.43 10.05
CA PRO A 144 -3.08 -7.14 10.41
C PRO A 144 -2.86 -7.07 11.92
N SER A 145 -1.63 -6.85 12.33
CA SER A 145 -1.22 -6.93 13.74
C SER A 145 -0.66 -5.63 14.31
N MET A 146 -0.27 -4.69 13.46
CA MET A 146 0.36 -3.45 13.91
C MET A 146 -0.55 -2.57 14.79
N PRO A 147 -1.88 -2.44 14.52
CA PRO A 147 -2.76 -1.70 15.43
C PRO A 147 -2.72 -2.24 16.85
N LYS A 148 -2.69 -3.58 17.02
CA LYS A 148 -2.56 -4.23 18.33
C LYS A 148 -1.20 -3.98 18.95
N MET A 149 -0.12 -4.14 18.18
CA MET A 149 1.26 -3.97 18.68
C MET A 149 1.60 -2.55 19.12
N PHE A 150 0.80 -1.54 18.73
CA PHE A 150 0.94 -0.15 19.14
C PHE A 150 -0.26 0.38 19.94
N ALA A 151 -1.12 -0.50 20.48
CA ALA A 151 -2.32 -0.16 21.26
C ALA A 151 -3.20 0.92 20.61
N CYS A 152 -3.43 0.80 19.30
CA CYS A 152 -4.20 1.77 18.53
C CYS A 152 -5.30 1.13 17.65
N GLU A 153 -5.86 -0.01 18.08
CA GLU A 153 -6.89 -0.75 17.33
C GLU A 153 -8.15 0.09 17.07
N ASP A 154 -8.48 0.99 17.98
CA ASP A 154 -9.64 1.87 17.88
C ASP A 154 -9.37 3.13 17.05
N ALA A 155 -8.12 3.37 16.66
CA ALA A 155 -7.78 4.51 15.83
C ALA A 155 -8.39 4.40 14.43
N ARG A 156 -8.78 5.55 13.88
CA ARG A 156 -9.32 5.64 12.52
C ARG A 156 -8.58 6.74 11.77
N PRO A 157 -7.82 6.38 10.72
CA PRO A 157 -7.17 7.36 9.86
C PRO A 157 -8.16 8.35 9.27
N VAL A 158 -7.81 9.64 9.28
CA VAL A 158 -8.64 10.70 8.73
C VAL A 158 -8.28 10.91 7.27
N ILE A 159 -9.30 11.21 6.44
CA ILE A 159 -9.09 11.61 5.06
C ILE A 159 -9.10 13.13 5.02
N GLU A 160 -8.03 13.73 4.49
CA GLU A 160 -7.89 15.17 4.31
C GLU A 160 -7.60 15.50 2.86
N THR A 161 -8.24 16.57 2.35
CA THR A 161 -7.94 17.09 1.03
C THR A 161 -6.72 18.01 1.11
N VAL A 162 -5.61 17.59 0.49
CA VAL A 162 -4.37 18.37 0.43
C VAL A 162 -4.27 19.03 -0.94
N GLU A 163 -3.99 20.33 -0.95
CA GLU A 163 -3.84 21.11 -2.19
C GLU A 163 -2.78 20.51 -3.12
N GLY A 164 -3.14 20.30 -4.38
CA GLY A 164 -2.27 19.62 -5.37
C GLY A 164 -2.14 18.09 -5.18
N ARG A 165 -2.73 17.54 -4.10
CA ARG A 165 -2.70 16.12 -3.77
C ARG A 165 -4.05 15.41 -3.83
N GLY A 166 -5.15 16.13 -3.71
CA GLY A 166 -6.49 15.56 -3.54
C GLY A 166 -6.67 14.92 -2.17
N ASP A 167 -7.57 13.97 -2.07
CA ASP A 167 -7.85 13.26 -0.82
C ASP A 167 -6.67 12.36 -0.44
N THR A 168 -6.17 12.53 0.79
CA THR A 168 -5.07 11.76 1.35
C THR A 168 -5.47 11.14 2.67
N ILE A 169 -4.91 9.97 2.99
CA ILE A 169 -5.11 9.25 4.24
C ILE A 169 -4.00 9.69 5.21
N GLN A 170 -4.38 10.29 6.34
CA GLN A 170 -3.42 10.69 7.35
C GLN A 170 -3.00 9.46 8.18
N PRO A 171 -1.71 9.11 8.24
CA PRO A 171 -1.21 8.04 9.10
C PRO A 171 -1.50 8.34 10.58
N ILE A 172 -1.74 7.29 11.35
CA ILE A 172 -1.80 7.38 12.80
C ILE A 172 -0.38 7.55 13.33
N GLU A 173 -0.16 8.56 14.14
CA GLU A 173 1.11 8.71 14.84
C GLU A 173 1.11 7.85 16.11
N VAL A 174 2.10 6.98 16.20
CA VAL A 174 2.28 6.08 17.35
C VAL A 174 3.61 6.40 18.07
N ALA A 175 4.02 5.52 18.99
CA ALA A 175 5.23 5.73 19.79
C ALA A 175 6.44 6.21 18.97
N GLU A 176 7.28 7.08 19.53
CA GLU A 176 8.47 7.67 18.91
C GLU A 176 8.17 8.46 17.61
N GLY A 177 6.93 8.93 17.41
CA GLY A 177 6.54 9.70 16.23
C GLY A 177 6.46 8.86 14.93
N ILE A 178 6.34 7.54 15.05
CA ILE A 178 6.21 6.64 13.90
C ILE A 178 4.85 6.85 13.25
N LYS A 179 4.83 7.03 11.94
CA LYS A 179 3.61 7.13 11.12
C LYS A 179 3.13 5.76 10.69
N LEU A 180 2.00 5.30 11.22
CA LEU A 180 1.44 3.98 10.96
C LEU A 180 0.21 4.05 10.06
N LEU A 181 0.21 3.25 8.99
CA LEU A 181 -1.00 2.84 8.28
C LEU A 181 -1.10 1.31 8.28
N SER A 182 -2.27 0.80 8.59
CA SER A 182 -2.58 -0.63 8.54
C SER A 182 -3.90 -0.82 7.80
N ILE A 183 -3.97 -1.90 7.04
CA ILE A 183 -5.25 -2.34 6.48
C ILE A 183 -6.26 -2.66 7.61
N GLY A 184 -5.76 -3.03 8.79
CA GLY A 184 -6.57 -3.31 9.97
C GLY A 184 -7.43 -2.12 10.45
N PHE A 185 -7.05 -0.88 10.16
CA PHE A 185 -7.87 0.30 10.49
C PHE A 185 -9.16 0.42 9.66
N PHE A 186 -9.25 -0.29 8.54
CA PHE A 186 -10.36 -0.23 7.59
C PHE A 186 -11.19 -1.51 7.56
N VAL A 187 -10.82 -2.50 8.37
CA VAL A 187 -11.49 -3.79 8.49
C VAL A 187 -12.18 -3.87 9.85
N ASP A 188 -13.42 -4.29 9.86
CA ASP A 188 -14.14 -4.61 11.11
C ASP A 188 -13.60 -5.93 11.66
N PRO A 189 -12.96 -5.97 12.84
CA PRO A 189 -12.33 -7.18 13.38
C PRO A 189 -13.36 -8.31 13.61
N ASP A 190 -14.64 -7.98 13.82
CA ASP A 190 -15.70 -8.94 14.06
C ASP A 190 -16.33 -9.51 12.77
N LYS A 191 -15.95 -8.98 11.61
CA LYS A 191 -16.44 -9.45 10.33
C LYS A 191 -15.36 -10.19 9.56
N ALA A 192 -15.56 -11.47 9.33
CA ALA A 192 -14.75 -12.23 8.36
C ALA A 192 -14.95 -11.63 6.96
N LEU A 193 -14.11 -10.66 6.60
CA LEU A 193 -14.07 -10.12 5.26
C LEU A 193 -13.37 -11.12 4.33
N LEU A 194 -14.15 -11.70 3.43
CA LEU A 194 -13.59 -12.52 2.36
C LEU A 194 -12.91 -11.62 1.33
N TRP A 195 -11.67 -11.22 1.63
CA TRP A 195 -10.84 -10.51 0.67
C TRP A 195 -10.53 -11.42 -0.52
N ARG A 196 -11.08 -11.09 -1.68
CA ARG A 196 -10.58 -11.68 -2.92
C ARG A 196 -9.24 -11.00 -3.27
N GLY A 197 -8.28 -11.76 -3.79
CA GLY A 197 -6.91 -11.27 -4.03
C GLY A 197 -6.83 -9.90 -4.73
N SER A 198 -7.67 -9.65 -5.75
CA SER A 198 -7.72 -8.36 -6.44
C SER A 198 -8.24 -7.20 -5.58
N MET A 199 -9.18 -7.45 -4.66
CA MET A 199 -9.69 -6.42 -3.73
C MET A 199 -8.60 -6.05 -2.73
N ALA A 200 -7.92 -7.05 -2.20
CA ALA A 200 -6.81 -6.91 -1.28
C ALA A 200 -5.67 -6.08 -1.90
N SER A 201 -5.24 -6.43 -3.10
CA SER A 201 -4.21 -5.71 -3.84
C SER A 201 -4.59 -4.25 -4.15
N ASN A 202 -5.87 -4.00 -4.48
CA ASN A 202 -6.35 -2.65 -4.74
C ASN A 202 -6.37 -1.79 -3.48
N ALA A 203 -6.86 -2.32 -2.35
CA ALA A 203 -6.89 -1.61 -1.08
C ALA A 203 -5.47 -1.25 -0.62
N LEU A 204 -4.53 -2.20 -0.72
CA LEU A 204 -3.13 -1.96 -0.39
C LEU A 204 -2.49 -0.91 -1.30
N SER A 205 -2.73 -0.99 -2.61
CA SER A 205 -2.27 0.03 -3.56
C SER A 205 -2.82 1.41 -3.23
N GLN A 206 -4.06 1.48 -2.75
CA GLN A 206 -4.68 2.73 -2.34
C GLN A 206 -4.04 3.28 -1.06
N LEU A 207 -3.82 2.46 -0.02
CA LEU A 207 -3.12 2.88 1.21
C LEU A 207 -1.73 3.45 0.91
N ILE A 208 -1.01 2.84 -0.01
CA ILE A 208 0.31 3.31 -0.42
C ILE A 208 0.22 4.66 -1.16
N LYS A 209 -0.70 4.77 -2.12
CA LYS A 209 -0.79 5.94 -3.00
C LYS A 209 -1.43 7.14 -2.32
N ASP A 210 -2.44 6.91 -1.51
CA ASP A 210 -3.24 7.95 -0.87
C ASP A 210 -2.71 8.29 0.55
N GLY A 211 -1.76 7.51 1.10
CA GLY A 211 -1.11 7.79 2.39
C GLY A 211 -0.29 9.09 2.37
N ASN A 212 -0.54 9.99 3.33
CA ASN A 212 0.22 11.23 3.49
C ASN A 212 1.47 10.99 4.36
N TRP A 213 2.45 10.29 3.79
CA TRP A 213 3.67 9.92 4.50
C TRP A 213 4.56 11.12 4.84
N GLY A 214 4.56 12.17 3.99
CA GLY A 214 5.47 13.32 4.11
C GLY A 214 6.94 12.88 3.98
N GLU A 215 7.82 13.60 4.67
CA GLU A 215 9.26 13.32 4.65
C GLU A 215 9.61 12.19 5.63
N LEU A 216 10.12 11.07 5.11
CA LEU A 216 10.57 9.92 5.89
C LEU A 216 11.99 9.50 5.48
N ASP A 217 12.78 9.05 6.45
CA ASP A 217 14.08 8.42 6.20
C ASP A 217 13.90 6.93 5.86
N TYR A 218 12.93 6.28 6.52
CA TYR A 218 12.56 4.89 6.29
C TYR A 218 11.04 4.69 6.27
N LEU A 219 10.54 3.93 5.29
CA LEU A 219 9.23 3.33 5.33
C LEU A 219 9.40 1.81 5.39
N LEU A 220 9.03 1.21 6.51
CA LEU A 220 9.02 -0.24 6.65
C LEU A 220 7.66 -0.78 6.19
N ILE A 221 7.68 -1.83 5.39
CA ILE A 221 6.47 -2.51 4.91
C ILE A 221 6.45 -3.92 5.51
N ASP A 222 5.53 -4.15 6.43
CA ASP A 222 5.27 -5.49 6.96
C ASP A 222 4.46 -6.29 5.94
N MET A 223 5.15 -7.14 5.19
CA MET A 223 4.55 -7.88 4.07
C MET A 223 3.73 -9.08 4.57
N PRO A 224 2.70 -9.53 3.83
CA PRO A 224 2.09 -10.82 4.09
C PRO A 224 3.14 -11.95 4.09
N PRO A 225 2.92 -13.05 4.82
CA PRO A 225 3.82 -14.19 4.75
C PRO A 225 3.69 -14.95 3.42
N GLY A 226 4.76 -15.64 3.01
CA GLY A 226 4.78 -16.45 1.80
C GLY A 226 5.06 -15.64 0.53
N THR A 227 4.79 -16.24 -0.63
CA THR A 227 5.03 -15.66 -1.96
C THR A 227 3.72 -15.65 -2.75
N SER A 228 2.94 -14.57 -2.67
CA SER A 228 1.64 -14.44 -3.32
C SER A 228 1.63 -13.25 -4.30
N ASP A 229 0.57 -13.12 -5.09
CA ASP A 229 0.38 -11.99 -6.03
C ASP A 229 0.43 -10.62 -5.35
N ILE A 230 0.15 -10.55 -4.04
CA ILE A 230 0.24 -9.31 -3.25
C ILE A 230 1.67 -8.79 -3.21
N HIS A 231 2.67 -9.67 -3.09
CA HIS A 231 4.08 -9.28 -3.13
C HIS A 231 4.46 -8.62 -4.45
N LEU A 232 4.03 -9.22 -5.57
CA LEU A 232 4.25 -8.66 -6.90
C LEU A 232 3.54 -7.31 -7.05
N THR A 233 2.32 -7.19 -6.55
CA THR A 233 1.57 -5.92 -6.57
C THR A 233 2.31 -4.82 -5.81
N LEU A 234 2.85 -5.12 -4.62
CA LEU A 234 3.64 -4.18 -3.83
C LEU A 234 4.87 -3.69 -4.61
N VAL A 235 5.67 -4.62 -5.13
CA VAL A 235 6.89 -4.31 -5.89
C VAL A 235 6.57 -3.50 -7.16
N GLN A 236 5.42 -3.71 -7.79
CA GLN A 236 4.98 -2.96 -8.96
C GLN A 236 4.42 -1.58 -8.62
N THR A 237 3.86 -1.42 -7.42
CA THR A 237 3.24 -0.16 -6.99
C THR A 237 4.28 0.84 -6.51
N ILE A 238 5.33 0.36 -5.84
CA ILE A 238 6.37 1.16 -5.19
C ILE A 238 7.77 0.65 -5.55
N GLY A 239 8.72 1.59 -5.59
CA GLY A 239 10.13 1.24 -5.68
C GLY A 239 10.68 0.84 -4.32
N LEU A 240 10.97 -0.45 -4.12
CA LEU A 240 11.61 -0.94 -2.89
C LEU A 240 13.11 -0.68 -2.92
N SER A 241 13.64 -0.04 -1.89
CA SER A 241 15.09 0.14 -1.71
C SER A 241 15.78 -1.18 -1.36
N GLY A 242 15.07 -2.09 -0.72
CA GLY A 242 15.56 -3.42 -0.41
C GLY A 242 14.59 -4.25 0.41
N ALA A 243 14.92 -5.52 0.59
CA ALA A 243 14.17 -6.47 1.40
C ALA A 243 14.99 -7.00 2.58
N ILE A 244 14.36 -7.13 3.74
CA ILE A 244 14.89 -7.80 4.93
C ILE A 244 14.15 -9.12 5.05
N VAL A 245 14.88 -10.24 5.08
CA VAL A 245 14.28 -11.57 5.17
C VAL A 245 14.34 -12.08 6.59
N ILE A 246 13.18 -12.45 7.15
CA ILE A 246 13.06 -12.99 8.50
C ILE A 246 12.77 -14.48 8.42
N THR A 247 13.53 -15.25 9.20
CA THR A 247 13.36 -16.70 9.32
C THR A 247 13.60 -17.14 10.76
N THR A 248 13.27 -18.40 11.07
CA THR A 248 13.72 -19.12 12.26
C THR A 248 14.79 -20.14 11.87
N PRO A 249 15.55 -20.73 12.82
CA PRO A 249 16.59 -21.73 12.50
C PRO A 249 16.06 -23.03 11.87
N GLN A 250 14.75 -23.28 11.90
CA GLN A 250 14.11 -24.50 11.41
C GLN A 250 14.29 -24.65 9.89
N GLU A 251 14.66 -25.83 9.42
CA GLU A 251 14.84 -26.08 7.99
C GLU A 251 13.59 -25.81 7.16
N ILE A 252 12.40 -26.09 7.69
CA ILE A 252 11.15 -25.81 6.99
C ILE A 252 10.90 -24.30 6.79
N ALA A 253 11.36 -23.44 7.69
CA ALA A 253 11.30 -22.00 7.53
C ALA A 253 12.38 -21.48 6.56
N LEU A 254 13.56 -22.11 6.59
CA LEU A 254 14.67 -21.78 5.68
C LEU A 254 14.34 -22.11 4.22
N ILE A 255 13.65 -23.23 3.95
CA ILE A 255 13.19 -23.59 2.60
C ILE A 255 12.32 -22.48 2.02
N ASP A 256 11.37 -21.96 2.80
CA ASP A 256 10.47 -20.92 2.34
C ASP A 256 11.18 -19.54 2.27
N ALA A 257 12.12 -19.27 3.16
CA ALA A 257 12.99 -18.09 3.09
C ALA A 257 13.83 -18.07 1.80
N ARG A 258 14.40 -19.24 1.38
CA ARG A 258 15.13 -19.38 0.11
C ARG A 258 14.26 -18.97 -1.08
N LYS A 259 13.01 -19.47 -1.14
CA LYS A 259 12.05 -19.10 -2.21
C LYS A 259 11.78 -17.60 -2.24
N GLY A 260 11.63 -16.97 -1.06
CA GLY A 260 11.44 -15.52 -0.96
C GLY A 260 12.65 -14.72 -1.43
N ILE A 261 13.86 -15.13 -1.05
CA ILE A 261 15.10 -14.53 -1.53
C ILE A 261 15.16 -14.63 -3.06
N ASP A 262 14.91 -15.82 -3.62
CA ASP A 262 14.91 -16.03 -5.06
C ASP A 262 13.87 -15.17 -5.78
N MET A 263 12.67 -14.99 -5.19
CA MET A 263 11.64 -14.10 -5.73
C MET A 263 12.14 -12.66 -5.85
N PHE A 264 12.76 -12.10 -4.80
CA PHE A 264 13.27 -10.73 -4.82
C PHE A 264 14.42 -10.53 -5.82
N LEU A 265 15.26 -11.53 -6.00
CA LEU A 265 16.44 -11.48 -6.86
C LEU A 265 16.15 -11.83 -8.33
N THR A 266 14.92 -12.28 -8.68
CA THR A 266 14.57 -12.52 -10.09
C THR A 266 14.67 -11.24 -10.92
N ASP A 267 15.06 -11.34 -12.18
CA ASP A 267 15.19 -10.22 -13.12
C ASP A 267 13.90 -9.36 -13.22
N LYS A 268 12.73 -10.00 -13.03
CA LYS A 268 11.42 -9.33 -13.08
C LYS A 268 11.12 -8.48 -11.85
N VAL A 269 11.70 -8.77 -10.71
CA VAL A 269 11.50 -8.09 -9.42
C VAL A 269 12.70 -7.20 -9.11
N ASN A 270 13.90 -7.76 -9.19
CA ASN A 270 15.21 -7.09 -9.04
C ASN A 270 15.28 -6.13 -7.82
N VAL A 271 14.83 -6.62 -6.67
CA VAL A 271 14.92 -5.93 -5.39
C VAL A 271 16.09 -6.50 -4.58
N PRO A 272 17.08 -5.70 -4.17
CA PRO A 272 18.20 -6.19 -3.41
C PRO A 272 17.76 -6.71 -2.03
N VAL A 273 18.28 -7.86 -1.63
CA VAL A 273 18.09 -8.41 -0.28
C VAL A 273 19.20 -7.84 0.60
N LEU A 274 18.84 -7.00 1.58
CA LEU A 274 19.77 -6.32 2.49
C LEU A 274 20.39 -7.27 3.51
N GLY A 275 19.73 -8.38 3.79
CA GLY A 275 20.22 -9.42 4.65
C GLY A 275 19.11 -10.23 5.33
N ILE A 276 19.55 -11.12 6.20
CA ILE A 276 18.70 -12.10 6.89
C ILE A 276 18.70 -11.80 8.39
N VAL A 277 17.54 -11.90 9.02
CA VAL A 277 17.38 -11.91 10.48
C VAL A 277 16.92 -13.30 10.90
N GLU A 278 17.67 -13.95 11.76
CA GLU A 278 17.28 -15.20 12.40
C GLU A 278 16.56 -14.88 13.71
N ASN A 279 15.25 -15.05 13.74
CA ASN A 279 14.42 -14.88 14.93
C ASN A 279 14.26 -16.21 15.68
N MET A 280 13.96 -16.15 16.97
CA MET A 280 13.82 -17.33 17.85
C MET A 280 15.07 -18.21 17.82
N SER A 281 16.25 -17.59 17.74
CA SER A 281 17.54 -18.28 17.57
C SER A 281 17.91 -19.17 18.74
N TRP A 282 17.55 -18.76 19.95
CA TRP A 282 17.70 -19.54 21.18
C TRP A 282 16.72 -19.05 22.25
N PHE A 283 16.53 -19.85 23.26
CA PHE A 283 15.82 -19.52 24.48
C PHE A 283 16.78 -19.55 25.66
N THR A 284 16.70 -18.57 26.55
CA THR A 284 17.45 -18.51 27.81
C THR A 284 16.44 -18.38 28.94
N PRO A 285 16.28 -19.39 29.82
CA PRO A 285 15.45 -19.29 31.03
C PRO A 285 16.01 -18.25 32.00
N GLU A 286 15.16 -17.56 32.73
CA GLU A 286 15.56 -16.59 33.75
C GLU A 286 16.38 -17.24 34.85
N GLU A 287 16.07 -18.47 35.25
CA GLU A 287 16.78 -19.23 36.28
C GLU A 287 18.18 -19.69 35.81
N LEU A 288 18.46 -19.69 34.53
CA LEU A 288 19.70 -20.15 33.93
C LEU A 288 20.20 -19.12 32.88
N PRO A 289 20.56 -17.90 33.27
CA PRO A 289 20.82 -16.80 32.33
C PRO A 289 22.04 -17.02 31.41
N ASN A 290 22.92 -17.95 31.76
CA ASN A 290 24.07 -18.28 30.94
C ASN A 290 23.85 -19.44 29.97
N ASN A 291 22.65 -20.07 29.98
CA ASN A 291 22.35 -21.22 29.16
C ASN A 291 21.54 -20.82 27.93
N LYS A 292 21.92 -21.34 26.76
CA LYS A 292 21.16 -21.15 25.52
C LYS A 292 20.61 -22.49 25.07
N TYR A 293 19.28 -22.54 24.89
CA TYR A 293 18.57 -23.70 24.39
C TYR A 293 18.09 -23.46 22.96
N TYR A 294 18.56 -24.24 22.02
CA TYR A 294 18.26 -24.10 20.60
C TYR A 294 17.01 -24.89 20.22
N ILE A 295 15.84 -24.44 20.68
CA ILE A 295 14.55 -25.15 20.53
C ILE A 295 14.18 -25.36 19.07
N PHE A 296 14.48 -24.38 18.20
CA PHE A 296 14.17 -24.41 16.78
C PHE A 296 15.38 -24.76 15.88
N GLY A 297 16.46 -25.23 16.46
CA GLY A 297 17.74 -25.50 15.77
C GLY A 297 18.75 -24.40 16.00
N ASN A 298 19.97 -24.56 15.48
CA ASN A 298 21.07 -23.65 15.70
C ASN A 298 21.67 -23.13 14.41
N GLY A 299 21.71 -21.79 14.26
CA GLY A 299 22.43 -21.10 13.18
C GLY A 299 21.93 -21.37 11.77
N GLY A 300 20.65 -21.72 11.61
CA GLY A 300 20.07 -21.98 10.29
C GLY A 300 20.06 -20.74 9.40
N GLY A 301 19.68 -19.58 9.97
CA GLY A 301 19.70 -18.30 9.25
C GLY A 301 21.12 -17.87 8.90
N ALA A 302 22.11 -18.11 9.78
CA ALA A 302 23.51 -17.83 9.49
C ALA A 302 24.03 -18.67 8.31
N ARG A 303 23.72 -19.97 8.27
CA ARG A 303 24.06 -20.82 7.12
C ARG A 303 23.39 -20.37 5.83
N LEU A 304 22.12 -19.97 5.90
CA LEU A 304 21.41 -19.44 4.75
C LEU A 304 22.04 -18.13 4.25
N ALA A 305 22.45 -17.24 5.16
CA ALA A 305 23.12 -16.00 4.82
C ALA A 305 24.44 -16.28 4.08
N GLU A 306 25.26 -17.20 4.60
CA GLU A 306 26.50 -17.63 3.95
C GLU A 306 26.25 -18.29 2.58
N GLU A 307 25.29 -19.20 2.49
CA GLU A 307 24.88 -19.89 1.25
C GLU A 307 24.50 -18.90 0.14
N ARG A 308 23.85 -17.80 0.50
CA ARG A 308 23.34 -16.80 -0.45
C ARG A 308 24.26 -15.58 -0.62
N GLY A 309 25.38 -15.53 0.09
CA GLY A 309 26.30 -14.39 0.07
C GLY A 309 25.64 -13.11 0.63
N LEU A 310 24.71 -13.27 1.57
CA LEU A 310 23.95 -12.16 2.19
C LEU A 310 24.44 -11.89 3.61
N PRO A 311 24.33 -10.65 4.12
CA PRO A 311 24.63 -10.36 5.51
C PRO A 311 23.64 -11.03 6.48
N LEU A 312 24.13 -11.57 7.60
CA LEU A 312 23.33 -11.88 8.77
C LEU A 312 23.14 -10.58 9.58
N LEU A 313 21.94 -9.98 9.53
CA LEU A 313 21.65 -8.71 10.19
C LEU A 313 21.50 -8.83 11.70
N GLY A 314 21.00 -9.99 12.18
CA GLY A 314 20.85 -10.23 13.60
C GLY A 314 20.33 -11.63 13.91
N GLN A 315 20.53 -12.00 15.17
CA GLN A 315 19.95 -13.19 15.78
C GLN A 315 19.20 -12.73 17.04
N ILE A 316 17.88 -12.91 17.05
CA ILE A 316 17.00 -12.48 18.13
C ILE A 316 16.56 -13.69 18.93
N PRO A 317 16.72 -13.67 20.27
CA PRO A 317 16.30 -14.79 21.12
C PRO A 317 14.77 -14.90 21.19
N LEU A 318 14.29 -16.10 21.54
CA LEU A 318 12.93 -16.32 21.96
C LEU A 318 12.80 -15.88 23.42
N VAL A 319 11.96 -14.87 23.68
CA VAL A 319 11.76 -14.32 25.03
C VAL A 319 10.28 -14.08 25.26
N GLN A 320 9.76 -14.52 26.41
CA GLN A 320 8.35 -14.35 26.79
C GLN A 320 7.93 -12.88 26.77
N GLY A 321 8.73 -11.97 27.31
CA GLY A 321 8.45 -10.54 27.37
C GLY A 321 8.26 -9.88 25.99
N VAL A 322 8.77 -10.47 24.90
CA VAL A 322 8.48 -9.97 23.54
C VAL A 322 7.04 -10.25 23.14
N CYS A 323 6.49 -11.41 23.53
CA CYS A 323 5.11 -11.76 23.28
C CYS A 323 4.16 -10.90 24.13
N GLU A 324 4.41 -10.81 25.43
CA GLU A 324 3.62 -10.01 26.37
C GLU A 324 3.57 -8.54 25.97
N ALA A 325 4.72 -7.94 25.66
CA ALA A 325 4.80 -6.56 25.20
C ALA A 325 4.02 -6.33 23.89
N GLY A 326 4.06 -7.29 22.97
CA GLY A 326 3.25 -7.23 21.74
C GLY A 326 1.75 -7.27 22.01
N ASP A 327 1.31 -8.11 22.97
CA ASP A 327 -0.09 -8.21 23.38
C ASP A 327 -0.55 -6.98 24.17
N GLU A 328 0.34 -6.31 24.91
CA GLU A 328 0.08 -5.06 25.62
C GLU A 328 0.14 -3.83 24.73
N GLY A 329 0.60 -3.95 23.48
CA GLY A 329 0.74 -2.83 22.56
C GLY A 329 1.93 -1.93 22.84
N THR A 330 2.97 -2.46 23.49
CA THR A 330 4.20 -1.75 23.86
C THR A 330 5.44 -2.49 23.37
N PRO A 331 5.88 -2.28 22.11
CA PRO A 331 7.06 -2.94 21.56
C PRO A 331 8.28 -2.89 22.50
N VAL A 332 8.97 -4.01 22.71
CA VAL A 332 10.09 -4.11 23.68
C VAL A 332 11.26 -3.17 23.38
N ALA A 333 11.40 -2.72 22.15
CA ALA A 333 12.39 -1.71 21.76
C ALA A 333 12.12 -0.32 22.38
N LEU A 334 10.93 -0.09 22.96
CA LEU A 334 10.61 1.10 23.76
C LEU A 334 11.24 1.04 25.16
N GLY A 335 11.61 -0.15 25.63
CA GLY A 335 12.26 -0.31 26.93
C GLY A 335 13.60 0.41 27.02
N GLU A 336 13.89 0.96 28.18
CA GLU A 336 15.20 1.60 28.46
C GLU A 336 16.15 0.57 29.03
N ASN A 337 17.37 0.49 28.47
CA ASN A 337 18.48 -0.31 28.96
C ASN A 337 18.15 -1.81 29.17
N THR A 338 17.28 -2.36 28.36
CA THR A 338 16.97 -3.79 28.37
C THR A 338 17.81 -4.51 27.32
N LEU A 339 18.21 -5.74 27.62
CA LEU A 339 18.95 -6.59 26.67
C LEU A 339 18.18 -6.73 25.32
N LEU A 340 16.85 -6.78 25.37
CA LEU A 340 16.01 -6.87 24.17
C LEU A 340 16.06 -5.58 23.35
N ALA A 341 16.00 -4.40 24.01
CA ALA A 341 16.14 -3.12 23.31
C ALA A 341 17.53 -3.00 22.67
N GLU A 342 18.58 -3.54 23.28
CA GLU A 342 19.93 -3.58 22.70
C GLU A 342 19.97 -4.43 21.42
N TYR A 343 19.39 -5.62 21.41
CA TYR A 343 19.31 -6.45 20.19
C TYR A 343 18.65 -5.72 19.03
N PHE A 344 17.53 -5.02 19.28
CA PHE A 344 16.84 -4.25 18.24
C PHE A 344 17.62 -3.00 17.84
N SER A 345 18.30 -2.35 18.77
CA SER A 345 19.18 -1.22 18.47
C SER A 345 20.35 -1.64 17.57
N GLU A 346 21.01 -2.76 17.85
CA GLU A 346 22.06 -3.30 16.99
C GLU A 346 21.53 -3.71 15.62
N LEU A 347 20.33 -4.31 15.58
CA LEU A 347 19.67 -4.66 14.32
C LEU A 347 19.42 -3.42 13.48
N ALA A 348 18.94 -2.33 14.09
CA ALA A 348 18.70 -1.06 13.39
C ALA A 348 20.00 -0.48 12.84
N ASP A 349 21.11 -0.52 13.57
CA ASP A 349 22.43 -0.09 13.08
C ASP A 349 22.89 -0.88 11.87
N ARG A 350 22.75 -2.20 11.92
CA ARG A 350 23.13 -3.08 10.80
C ARG A 350 22.24 -2.86 9.57
N VAL A 351 20.93 -2.66 9.77
CA VAL A 351 20.00 -2.32 8.69
C VAL A 351 20.38 -0.98 8.08
N ALA A 352 20.57 0.07 8.88
CA ALA A 352 20.95 1.39 8.39
C ALA A 352 22.27 1.35 7.61
N LYS A 353 23.26 0.59 8.08
CA LYS A 353 24.54 0.39 7.39
C LYS A 353 24.34 -0.29 6.02
N GLN A 354 23.50 -1.33 5.94
CA GLN A 354 23.24 -2.02 4.66
C GLN A 354 22.47 -1.13 3.69
N VAL A 355 21.56 -0.31 4.17
CA VAL A 355 20.84 0.69 3.35
C VAL A 355 21.81 1.74 2.82
N ALA A 356 22.72 2.26 3.64
CA ALA A 356 23.74 3.21 3.22
C ALA A 356 24.63 2.61 2.12
N LEU A 357 25.13 1.39 2.32
CA LEU A 357 25.94 0.67 1.33
C LEU A 357 25.18 0.45 0.02
N ARG A 358 23.92 0.07 0.11
CA ARG A 358 23.05 -0.09 -1.06
C ARG A 358 22.92 1.23 -1.83
N ASN A 359 22.71 2.35 -1.14
CA ASN A 359 22.52 3.67 -1.76
C ASN A 359 23.79 4.21 -2.41
N GLU A 360 24.96 3.80 -1.92
CA GLU A 360 26.25 4.13 -2.55
C GLU A 360 26.53 3.29 -3.81
N THR A 361 26.05 2.05 -3.85
CA THR A 361 26.44 1.07 -4.89
C THR A 361 25.38 0.86 -5.96
N LEU A 362 24.11 1.17 -5.69
CA LEU A 362 23.00 0.94 -6.61
C LEU A 362 22.26 2.25 -6.94
N PRO A 363 21.68 2.38 -8.14
CA PRO A 363 20.88 3.55 -8.51
C PRO A 363 19.64 3.69 -7.61
N GLU A 364 19.04 4.88 -7.65
CA GLU A 364 17.75 5.13 -6.97
C GLU A 364 16.71 4.10 -7.38
N THR A 365 15.86 3.75 -6.43
CA THR A 365 14.86 2.70 -6.61
C THR A 365 13.75 3.20 -7.52
N LYS A 366 13.50 2.49 -8.61
CA LYS A 366 12.39 2.75 -9.54
C LYS A 366 11.34 1.66 -9.41
N LYS A 367 10.08 2.00 -9.71
CA LYS A 367 9.00 1.01 -9.82
C LYS A 367 9.39 -0.09 -10.81
N VAL A 368 9.10 -1.32 -10.48
CA VAL A 368 9.31 -2.45 -11.40
C VAL A 368 8.15 -2.49 -12.40
N ILE A 369 8.45 -2.29 -13.68
CA ILE A 369 7.47 -2.41 -14.77
C ILE A 369 7.49 -3.87 -15.24
N VAL A 370 6.48 -4.64 -14.83
CA VAL A 370 6.29 -5.99 -15.37
C VAL A 370 5.45 -5.88 -16.65
N SER A 371 6.09 -6.07 -17.80
CA SER A 371 5.37 -6.20 -19.07
C SER A 371 4.48 -7.46 -19.04
N LYS A 372 3.18 -7.28 -19.19
CA LYS A 372 2.26 -8.41 -19.43
C LYS A 372 2.58 -8.96 -20.83
N HIS A 373 3.13 -10.15 -20.88
CA HIS A 373 3.17 -10.97 -22.10
C HIS A 373 1.95 -11.85 -22.19
#